data_af5feda19dc3340e24a09a572e3dcf3c
#
_entry.id   af5feda19dc3340e24a09a572e3dcf3c
#
_cell.length_a   1.000
_cell.length_b   1.000
_cell.length_c   1.000
_cell.angle_alpha   90.00
_cell.angle_beta   90.00
_cell.angle_gamma   90.00
#
_symmetry.space_group_name_H-M   'P 1'
#
loop_
_entity.id
_entity.type
_entity.pdbx_description
1 polymer ?
#
loop_
_entity_poly.entity_id
_entity_poly.type
_entity_poly.pdbx_seq_one_letter_code
_entity_poly.pdbx_strand_id
1 'polypeptide(L)'
;ECHIIGQSWGGMMQIAYAIERGAKGVKSFIISSGHPSSSLWAREGMRRIKMMTEEDQAAINDALERNDFTGEAYLKAVDNYMDRYCNYWREDLPECCTRPKKSGGEAYLYGWGPNEFVPSGTLKDFEYIDRLHEIKVPSLIMSGISDLCSPLVAKTMADEIPDTKWILWE
;
A
#
# COMPACT_ATOMS: atom_id res chain seq x y z
N GLU A 1 4.34 -19.22 19.66
CA GLU A 1 3.47 -19.09 18.49
C GLU A 1 2.59 -17.86 18.62
N CYS A 2 2.42 -17.10 17.53
CA CYS A 2 1.69 -15.83 17.55
C CYS A 2 0.84 -15.64 16.28
N HIS A 3 -0.13 -14.74 16.37
CA HIS A 3 -0.81 -14.15 15.23
C HIS A 3 -0.17 -12.80 14.94
N ILE A 4 0.04 -12.45 13.69
CA ILE A 4 0.70 -11.20 13.32
C ILE A 4 -0.27 -10.38 12.45
N ILE A 5 -0.46 -9.12 12.83
CA ILE A 5 -1.14 -8.13 12.01
C ILE A 5 -0.11 -7.14 11.47
N GLY A 6 -0.17 -6.86 10.18
CA GLY A 6 0.66 -5.86 9.52
C GLY A 6 -0.19 -4.98 8.60
N GLN A 7 -0.06 -3.67 8.78
CA GLN A 7 -0.74 -2.69 7.94
C GLN A 7 0.27 -2.07 6.98
N SER A 8 -0.13 -1.88 5.69
CA SER A 8 0.69 -1.27 4.65
C SER A 8 2.06 -1.97 4.53
N TRP A 9 3.17 -1.29 4.79
CA TRP A 9 4.52 -1.88 4.82
C TRP A 9 4.62 -3.09 5.77
N GLY A 10 3.89 -3.10 6.90
CA GLY A 10 3.81 -4.26 7.78
C GLY A 10 3.24 -5.51 7.09
N GLY A 11 2.30 -5.34 6.17
CA GLY A 11 1.79 -6.42 5.32
C GLY A 11 2.85 -6.93 4.32
N MET A 12 3.61 -6.04 3.70
CA MET A 12 4.75 -6.41 2.84
C MET A 12 5.78 -7.23 3.62
N MET A 13 6.11 -6.80 4.85
CA MET A 13 7.05 -7.53 5.71
C MET A 13 6.57 -8.95 6.04
N GLN A 14 5.27 -9.15 6.25
CA GLN A 14 4.69 -10.48 6.48
C GLN A 14 4.87 -11.40 5.27
N ILE A 15 4.62 -10.89 4.07
CA ILE A 15 4.81 -11.62 2.81
C ILE A 15 6.28 -12.04 2.67
N ALA A 16 7.20 -11.08 2.76
CA ALA A 16 8.63 -11.35 2.66
C ALA A 16 9.10 -12.33 3.75
N TYR A 17 8.66 -12.14 5.00
CA TYR A 17 9.01 -13.03 6.10
C TYR A 17 8.52 -14.47 5.87
N ALA A 18 7.27 -14.62 5.41
CA ALA A 18 6.72 -15.95 5.16
C ALA A 18 7.49 -16.68 4.07
N ILE A 19 7.81 -16.00 2.98
CA ILE A 19 8.46 -16.59 1.80
C ILE A 19 9.97 -16.80 2.05
N GLU A 20 10.66 -15.81 2.62
CA GLU A 20 12.12 -15.88 2.79
C GLU A 20 12.55 -16.62 4.06
N ARG A 21 11.67 -16.74 5.07
CA ARG A 21 11.99 -17.32 6.38
C ARG A 21 11.04 -18.45 6.82
N GLY A 22 10.03 -18.78 6.00
CA GLY A 22 9.10 -19.89 6.24
C GLY A 22 8.10 -19.66 7.37
N ALA A 23 7.91 -18.42 7.83
CA ALA A 23 6.93 -18.03 8.87
C ALA A 23 6.96 -18.88 10.15
N LYS A 24 8.12 -19.37 10.56
CA LYS A 24 8.25 -20.23 11.74
C LYS A 24 7.71 -19.56 13.01
N GLY A 25 6.81 -20.24 13.73
CA GLY A 25 6.21 -19.74 14.96
C GLY A 25 4.99 -18.85 14.75
N VAL A 26 4.58 -18.62 13.50
CA VAL A 26 3.38 -17.85 13.17
C VAL A 26 2.20 -18.79 12.97
N LYS A 27 1.07 -18.48 13.63
CA LYS A 27 -0.20 -19.20 13.48
C LYS A 27 -1.08 -18.67 12.36
N SER A 28 -1.08 -17.36 12.17
CA SER A 28 -1.81 -16.70 11.08
C SER A 28 -1.30 -15.30 10.82
N PHE A 29 -1.56 -14.80 9.63
CA PHE A 29 -1.36 -13.40 9.26
C PHE A 29 -2.69 -12.67 9.12
N ILE A 30 -2.68 -11.37 9.45
CA ILE A 30 -3.66 -10.39 9.04
C ILE A 30 -2.91 -9.33 8.23
N ILE A 31 -3.13 -9.31 6.92
CA ILE A 31 -2.52 -8.36 6.00
C ILE A 31 -3.54 -7.27 5.71
N SER A 32 -3.33 -6.10 6.30
CA SER A 32 -4.21 -4.94 6.14
C SER A 32 -3.60 -3.94 5.17
N SER A 33 -4.26 -3.66 4.06
CA SER A 33 -3.85 -2.65 3.07
C SER A 33 -2.38 -2.79 2.62
N GLY A 34 -1.87 -4.03 2.60
CA GLY A 34 -0.52 -4.36 2.11
C GLY A 34 -0.53 -4.71 0.63
N HIS A 35 0.64 -4.88 0.03
CA HIS A 35 0.74 -5.32 -1.36
C HIS A 35 1.88 -6.32 -1.58
N PRO A 36 1.77 -7.18 -2.60
CA PRO A 36 2.76 -8.21 -2.88
C PRO A 36 3.81 -7.77 -3.91
N SER A 37 3.64 -6.59 -4.54
CA SER A 37 4.44 -6.18 -5.69
C SER A 37 4.45 -4.67 -5.84
N SER A 38 5.63 -4.10 -5.93
CA SER A 38 5.84 -2.67 -6.19
C SER A 38 5.44 -2.28 -7.61
N SER A 39 5.64 -3.14 -8.58
CA SER A 39 5.20 -2.90 -9.96
C SER A 39 3.67 -2.93 -10.10
N LEU A 40 2.98 -3.84 -9.39
CA LEU A 40 1.52 -3.86 -9.33
C LEU A 40 0.98 -2.61 -8.65
N TRP A 41 1.59 -2.20 -7.55
CA TRP A 41 1.24 -0.95 -6.85
C TRP A 41 1.33 0.26 -7.77
N ALA A 42 2.48 0.44 -8.44
CA ALA A 42 2.71 1.54 -9.37
C ALA A 42 1.69 1.54 -10.52
N ARG A 43 1.43 0.38 -11.12
CA ARG A 43 0.43 0.24 -12.19
C ARG A 43 -0.96 0.66 -11.74
N GLU A 44 -1.39 0.23 -10.57
CA GLU A 44 -2.71 0.58 -10.02
C GLU A 44 -2.79 2.04 -9.58
N GLY A 45 -1.73 2.59 -9.00
CA GLY A 45 -1.63 4.02 -8.71
C GLY A 45 -1.79 4.87 -9.96
N MET A 46 -1.03 4.56 -11.01
CA MET A 46 -1.12 5.27 -12.30
C MET A 46 -2.48 5.08 -12.98
N ARG A 47 -3.12 3.90 -12.83
CA ARG A 47 -4.48 3.69 -13.33
C ARG A 47 -5.49 4.60 -12.62
N ARG A 48 -5.36 4.76 -11.32
CA ARG A 48 -6.24 5.62 -10.51
C ARG A 48 -6.00 7.11 -10.78
N ILE A 49 -4.75 7.52 -11.02
CA ILE A 49 -4.43 8.90 -11.43
C ILE A 49 -5.20 9.26 -12.70
N LYS A 50 -5.32 8.36 -13.67
CA LYS A 50 -6.13 8.58 -14.88
C LYS A 50 -7.62 8.79 -14.64
N MET A 51 -8.12 8.54 -13.42
CA MET A 51 -9.50 8.80 -13.00
C MET A 51 -9.64 10.10 -12.18
N MET A 52 -8.55 10.83 -11.99
CA MET A 52 -8.51 12.16 -11.38
C MET A 52 -8.88 13.23 -12.40
N THR A 53 -8.95 14.48 -11.96
CA THR A 53 -9.13 15.62 -12.88
C THR A 53 -7.93 15.76 -13.82
N GLU A 54 -8.10 16.39 -14.96
CA GLU A 54 -7.00 16.66 -15.90
C GLU A 54 -5.88 17.49 -15.26
N GLU A 55 -6.24 18.44 -14.39
CA GLU A 55 -5.31 19.27 -13.62
C GLU A 55 -4.45 18.41 -12.70
N ASP A 56 -5.07 17.53 -11.91
CA ASP A 56 -4.35 16.64 -11.00
C ASP A 56 -3.44 15.66 -11.76
N GLN A 57 -3.93 15.08 -12.86
CA GLN A 57 -3.15 14.19 -13.72
C GLN A 57 -1.91 14.90 -14.26
N ALA A 58 -2.07 16.12 -14.78
CA ALA A 58 -0.97 16.92 -15.33
C ALA A 58 0.08 17.22 -14.25
N ALA A 59 -0.35 17.65 -13.06
CA ALA A 59 0.53 17.99 -11.95
C ALA A 59 1.34 16.78 -11.45
N ILE A 60 0.71 15.59 -11.32
CA ILE A 60 1.39 14.38 -10.89
C ILE A 60 2.36 13.88 -11.98
N ASN A 61 1.96 13.89 -13.25
CA ASN A 61 2.81 13.42 -14.34
C ASN A 61 4.03 14.34 -14.53
N ASP A 62 3.86 15.68 -14.46
CA ASP A 62 4.97 16.65 -14.52
C ASP A 62 5.97 16.42 -13.38
N ALA A 63 5.47 16.23 -12.16
CA ALA A 63 6.31 15.94 -11.00
C ALA A 63 7.12 14.64 -11.15
N LEU A 64 6.50 13.58 -11.67
CA LEU A 64 7.15 12.31 -11.95
C LEU A 64 8.22 12.46 -13.04
N GLU A 65 7.92 13.18 -14.13
CA GLU A 65 8.84 13.42 -15.24
C GLU A 65 10.07 14.23 -14.80
N ARG A 66 9.85 15.27 -14.00
CA ARG A 66 10.93 16.13 -13.49
C ARG A 66 11.62 15.59 -12.25
N ASN A 67 11.08 14.53 -11.65
CA ASN A 67 11.49 14.00 -10.35
C ASN A 67 11.53 15.11 -9.26
N ASP A 68 10.53 16.01 -9.30
CA ASP A 68 10.36 17.10 -8.34
C ASP A 68 8.96 17.01 -7.70
N PHE A 69 8.93 16.68 -6.42
CA PHE A 69 7.73 16.42 -5.65
C PHE A 69 7.42 17.53 -4.63
N THR A 70 7.98 18.73 -4.83
CA THR A 70 7.86 19.85 -3.89
C THR A 70 6.89 20.94 -4.36
N GLY A 71 6.48 20.89 -5.62
CA GLY A 71 5.61 21.91 -6.23
C GLY A 71 4.20 21.94 -5.62
N GLU A 72 3.63 23.15 -5.44
CA GLU A 72 2.29 23.34 -4.85
C GLU A 72 1.20 22.58 -5.62
N ALA A 73 1.25 22.60 -6.96
CA ALA A 73 0.29 21.88 -7.79
C ALA A 73 0.34 20.37 -7.55
N TYR A 74 1.56 19.81 -7.43
CA TYR A 74 1.74 18.41 -7.11
C TYR A 74 1.19 18.07 -5.71
N LEU A 75 1.54 18.85 -4.69
CA LEU A 75 1.07 18.62 -3.32
C LEU A 75 -0.46 18.65 -3.24
N LYS A 76 -1.11 19.62 -3.92
CA LYS A 76 -2.57 19.70 -4.02
C LYS A 76 -3.16 18.45 -4.71
N ALA A 77 -2.55 17.99 -5.80
CA ALA A 77 -3.01 16.80 -6.51
C ALA A 77 -2.85 15.52 -5.67
N VAL A 78 -1.77 15.43 -4.88
CA VAL A 78 -1.58 14.33 -3.90
C VAL A 78 -2.66 14.36 -2.83
N ASP A 79 -2.97 15.53 -2.26
CA ASP A 79 -4.04 15.67 -1.27
C ASP A 79 -5.39 15.22 -1.85
N ASN A 80 -5.74 15.65 -3.06
CA ASN A 80 -6.95 15.20 -3.76
C ASN A 80 -6.98 13.68 -3.98
N TYR A 81 -5.84 13.08 -4.30
CA TYR A 81 -5.71 11.63 -4.45
C TYR A 81 -5.90 10.91 -3.12
N MET A 82 -5.27 11.39 -2.06
CA MET A 82 -5.38 10.81 -0.72
C MET A 82 -6.80 10.93 -0.17
N ASP A 83 -7.48 12.04 -0.40
CA ASP A 83 -8.87 12.23 0.00
C ASP A 83 -9.81 11.23 -0.68
N ARG A 84 -9.51 10.88 -1.92
CA ARG A 84 -10.32 9.94 -2.69
C ARG A 84 -10.03 8.48 -2.36
N TYR A 85 -8.78 8.12 -2.03
CA TYR A 85 -8.30 6.74 -1.97
C TYR A 85 -7.64 6.33 -0.65
N CYS A 86 -7.60 7.22 0.35
CA CYS A 86 -6.97 6.92 1.63
C CYS A 86 -7.76 7.45 2.82
N ASN A 87 -8.21 8.71 2.73
CA ASN A 87 -8.84 9.39 3.84
C ASN A 87 -10.34 9.07 3.90
N TYR A 88 -10.80 8.70 5.10
CA TYR A 88 -12.22 8.62 5.37
C TYR A 88 -12.68 9.93 6.04
N TRP A 89 -13.49 10.70 5.32
CA TRP A 89 -14.05 11.94 5.84
C TRP A 89 -15.12 11.67 6.88
N ARG A 90 -14.85 12.06 8.11
CA ARG A 90 -15.80 12.04 9.22
C ARG A 90 -15.64 13.31 10.01
N GLU A 91 -16.75 13.87 10.46
CA GLU A 91 -16.75 15.04 11.37
C GLU A 91 -16.19 14.69 12.76
N ASP A 92 -16.34 13.43 13.17
CA ASP A 92 -16.01 12.90 14.50
C ASP A 92 -14.80 11.94 14.45
N LEU A 93 -13.68 12.36 13.87
CA LEU A 93 -12.47 11.54 13.87
C LEU A 93 -11.99 11.23 15.30
N PRO A 94 -11.72 9.95 15.64
CA PRO A 94 -11.19 9.60 16.94
C PRO A 94 -9.81 10.23 17.18
N GLU A 95 -9.46 10.48 18.45
CA GLU A 95 -8.19 11.11 18.84
C GLU A 95 -6.96 10.42 18.24
N CYS A 96 -6.99 9.08 18.11
CA CYS A 96 -5.89 8.33 17.49
C CYS A 96 -5.63 8.70 16.02
N CYS A 97 -6.61 9.28 15.32
CA CYS A 97 -6.47 9.76 13.95
C CYS A 97 -5.95 11.21 13.89
N THR A 98 -6.26 12.02 14.87
CA THR A 98 -5.97 13.47 14.90
C THR A 98 -4.73 13.86 15.71
N ARG A 99 -4.28 13.01 16.64
CA ARG A 99 -3.10 13.30 17.46
C ARG A 99 -1.83 13.40 16.65
N PRO A 100 -0.86 14.25 17.04
CA PRO A 100 0.44 14.36 16.38
C PRO A 100 1.14 12.99 16.32
N LYS A 101 1.68 12.65 15.16
CA LYS A 101 2.41 11.39 14.91
C LYS A 101 3.87 11.69 14.63
N LYS A 102 4.77 10.85 15.14
CA LYS A 102 6.16 10.85 14.71
C LYS A 102 6.25 10.00 13.43
N SER A 103 6.84 10.55 12.38
CA SER A 103 7.07 9.82 11.12
C SER A 103 8.55 9.48 10.96
N GLY A 104 8.84 8.32 10.38
CA GLY A 104 10.19 7.90 9.97
C GLY A 104 10.52 8.36 8.55
N GLY A 105 10.48 9.68 8.29
CA GLY A 105 10.63 10.23 6.94
C GLY A 105 11.88 9.75 6.19
N GLU A 106 13.02 9.69 6.85
CA GLU A 106 14.26 9.18 6.24
C GLU A 106 14.15 7.70 5.85
N ALA A 107 13.57 6.87 6.72
CA ALA A 107 13.34 5.45 6.43
C ALA A 107 12.37 5.26 5.27
N TYR A 108 11.32 6.09 5.20
CA TYR A 108 10.37 6.09 4.09
C TYR A 108 11.06 6.45 2.76
N LEU A 109 11.80 7.55 2.72
CA LEU A 109 12.54 7.98 1.54
C LEU A 109 13.55 6.94 1.07
N TYR A 110 14.27 6.32 1.99
CA TYR A 110 15.23 5.26 1.66
C TYR A 110 14.54 3.99 1.13
N GLY A 111 13.46 3.57 1.77
CA GLY A 111 12.75 2.34 1.43
C GLY A 111 11.87 2.51 0.18
N TRP A 112 11.02 3.50 0.19
CA TRP A 112 9.97 3.71 -0.81
C TRP A 112 10.35 4.75 -1.87
N GLY A 113 10.79 5.91 -1.44
CA GLY A 113 11.10 7.04 -2.30
C GLY A 113 10.26 8.27 -1.98
N PRO A 114 10.39 9.34 -2.78
CA PRO A 114 9.81 10.65 -2.48
C PRO A 114 8.33 10.79 -2.83
N ASN A 115 7.72 9.79 -3.48
CA ASN A 115 6.31 9.83 -3.88
C ASN A 115 5.61 8.50 -3.60
N GLU A 116 4.29 8.54 -3.42
CA GLU A 116 3.48 7.36 -3.09
C GLU A 116 3.20 6.46 -4.31
N PHE A 117 3.29 6.99 -5.53
CA PHE A 117 2.78 6.33 -6.73
C PHE A 117 3.76 5.33 -7.35
N VAL A 118 5.03 5.72 -7.43
CA VAL A 118 6.07 4.93 -8.09
C VAL A 118 7.25 4.74 -7.13
N PRO A 119 7.39 3.54 -6.54
CA PRO A 119 8.52 3.24 -5.67
C PRO A 119 9.85 3.40 -6.40
N SER A 120 10.77 4.14 -5.81
CA SER A 120 12.12 4.38 -6.36
C SER A 120 13.25 4.08 -5.37
N GLY A 121 12.90 3.78 -4.12
CA GLY A 121 13.83 3.39 -3.08
C GLY A 121 14.25 1.91 -3.17
N THR A 122 14.75 1.37 -2.06
CA THR A 122 15.24 -0.03 -2.01
C THR A 122 14.12 -1.07 -2.19
N LEU A 123 12.86 -0.69 -2.03
CA LEU A 123 11.69 -1.53 -2.22
C LEU A 123 11.15 -1.52 -3.67
N LYS A 124 11.79 -0.80 -4.60
CA LYS A 124 11.33 -0.73 -6.00
C LYS A 124 11.21 -2.09 -6.68
N ASP A 125 12.06 -3.04 -6.30
CA ASP A 125 12.12 -4.40 -6.84
C ASP A 125 11.43 -5.43 -5.92
N PHE A 126 10.54 -4.98 -5.01
CA PHE A 126 9.74 -5.86 -4.17
C PHE A 126 8.67 -6.56 -4.99
N GLU A 127 8.91 -7.82 -5.37
CA GLU A 127 8.06 -8.59 -6.28
C GLU A 127 7.89 -10.02 -5.76
N TYR A 128 6.70 -10.34 -5.23
CA TYR A 128 6.40 -11.63 -4.63
C TYR A 128 5.15 -12.31 -5.21
N ILE A 129 4.51 -11.78 -6.24
CA ILE A 129 3.26 -12.35 -6.79
C ILE A 129 3.45 -13.82 -7.13
N ASP A 130 4.48 -14.15 -7.90
CA ASP A 130 4.72 -15.52 -8.38
C ASP A 130 5.04 -16.51 -7.24
N ARG A 131 5.35 -16.00 -6.05
CA ARG A 131 5.74 -16.78 -4.87
C ARG A 131 4.70 -16.78 -3.74
N LEU A 132 3.58 -16.07 -3.90
CA LEU A 132 2.52 -16.01 -2.88
C LEU A 132 1.98 -17.40 -2.51
N HIS A 133 1.98 -18.31 -3.47
CA HIS A 133 1.58 -19.71 -3.24
C HIS A 133 2.47 -20.48 -2.25
N GLU A 134 3.65 -19.96 -1.92
CA GLU A 134 4.55 -20.53 -0.90
C GLU A 134 4.08 -20.21 0.53
N ILE A 135 3.22 -19.23 0.74
CA ILE A 135 2.68 -18.88 2.06
C ILE A 135 1.71 -19.97 2.51
N LYS A 136 2.10 -20.71 3.54
CA LYS A 136 1.32 -21.85 4.09
C LYS A 136 0.60 -21.50 5.39
N VAL A 137 0.70 -20.27 5.84
CA VAL A 137 0.08 -19.80 7.07
C VAL A 137 -1.32 -19.27 6.75
N PRO A 138 -2.37 -19.65 7.48
CA PRO A 138 -3.70 -19.08 7.30
C PRO A 138 -3.66 -17.56 7.31
N SER A 139 -4.23 -16.94 6.30
CA SER A 139 -4.11 -15.49 6.10
C SER A 139 -5.47 -14.82 5.94
N LEU A 140 -5.63 -13.66 6.55
CA LEU A 140 -6.74 -12.74 6.36
C LEU A 140 -6.23 -11.49 5.66
N ILE A 141 -6.77 -11.20 4.49
CA ILE A 141 -6.51 -9.95 3.77
C ILE A 141 -7.66 -8.99 4.06
N MET A 142 -7.32 -7.76 4.40
CA MET A 142 -8.28 -6.69 4.68
C MET A 142 -7.93 -5.46 3.85
N SER A 143 -8.91 -4.93 3.15
CA SER A 143 -8.77 -3.68 2.38
C SER A 143 -10.11 -2.96 2.27
N GLY A 144 -10.07 -1.66 1.99
CA GLY A 144 -11.25 -0.87 1.66
C GLY A 144 -11.48 -0.78 0.14
N ILE A 145 -12.70 -0.44 -0.28
CA ILE A 145 -13.01 -0.13 -1.68
C ILE A 145 -12.20 1.10 -2.13
N SER A 146 -12.11 2.11 -1.26
CA SER A 146 -11.37 3.36 -1.48
C SER A 146 -10.04 3.37 -0.73
N ASP A 147 -9.32 2.24 -0.72
CA ASP A 147 -8.03 2.08 -0.09
C ASP A 147 -6.90 2.35 -1.09
N LEU A 148 -5.74 2.86 -0.64
CA LEU A 148 -4.52 2.94 -1.46
C LEU A 148 -4.15 1.58 -2.04
N CYS A 149 -4.25 0.52 -1.22
CA CYS A 149 -4.21 -0.86 -1.68
C CYS A 149 -5.50 -1.19 -2.43
N SER A 150 -5.51 -0.96 -3.73
CA SER A 150 -6.71 -1.16 -4.55
C SER A 150 -7.30 -2.57 -4.36
N PRO A 151 -8.62 -2.74 -4.55
CA PRO A 151 -9.24 -4.07 -4.53
C PRO A 151 -8.54 -5.08 -5.45
N LEU A 152 -7.97 -4.64 -6.58
CA LEU A 152 -7.20 -5.51 -7.46
C LEU A 152 -5.90 -6.01 -6.80
N VAL A 153 -5.18 -5.13 -6.08
CA VAL A 153 -3.97 -5.50 -5.35
C VAL A 153 -4.30 -6.51 -4.24
N ALA A 154 -5.34 -6.24 -3.46
CA ALA A 154 -5.80 -7.14 -2.40
C ALA A 154 -6.28 -8.48 -2.97
N LYS A 155 -7.05 -8.45 -4.08
CA LYS A 155 -7.52 -9.65 -4.76
C LYS A 155 -6.38 -10.52 -5.27
N THR A 156 -5.31 -9.93 -5.81
CA THR A 156 -4.13 -10.69 -6.25
C THR A 156 -3.55 -11.53 -5.11
N MET A 157 -3.45 -10.96 -3.90
CA MET A 157 -3.01 -11.74 -2.73
C MET A 157 -4.02 -12.82 -2.34
N ALA A 158 -5.30 -12.50 -2.39
CA ALA A 158 -6.35 -13.44 -2.01
C ALA A 158 -6.47 -14.64 -2.96
N ASP A 159 -6.22 -14.42 -4.24
CA ASP A 159 -6.27 -15.49 -5.24
C ASP A 159 -5.04 -16.41 -5.16
N GLU A 160 -3.87 -15.88 -4.83
CA GLU A 160 -2.60 -16.60 -4.92
C GLU A 160 -2.14 -17.25 -3.58
N ILE A 161 -2.60 -16.74 -2.42
CA ILE A 161 -2.28 -17.35 -1.11
C ILE A 161 -3.28 -18.48 -0.82
N PRO A 162 -2.84 -19.76 -0.66
CA PRO A 162 -3.73 -20.92 -0.64
C PRO A 162 -4.80 -20.94 0.46
N ASP A 163 -4.44 -20.59 1.70
CA ASP A 163 -5.38 -20.56 2.85
C ASP A 163 -5.69 -19.13 3.23
N THR A 164 -6.51 -18.48 2.40
CA THR A 164 -6.79 -17.05 2.52
C THR A 164 -8.28 -16.75 2.59
N LYS A 165 -8.62 -15.77 3.42
CA LYS A 165 -9.90 -15.06 3.40
C LYS A 165 -9.65 -13.60 3.08
N TRP A 166 -10.56 -12.98 2.35
CA TRP A 166 -10.52 -11.57 2.02
C TRP A 166 -11.77 -10.87 2.50
N ILE A 167 -11.59 -9.75 3.23
CA ILE A 167 -12.65 -8.84 3.62
C ILE A 167 -12.40 -7.51 2.91
N LEU A 168 -13.37 -7.10 2.11
CA LEU A 168 -13.41 -5.80 1.47
C LEU A 168 -14.44 -4.92 2.18
N TRP A 169 -14.00 -3.82 2.75
CA TRP A 169 -14.84 -2.85 3.47
C TRP A 169 -15.31 -1.74 2.53
N GLU A 170 -16.55 -1.27 2.75
CA GLU A 170 -17.09 -0.07 2.09
C GLU A 170 -16.54 1.21 2.70
#